data_c5121503c22baa80f92409bd910a3a8a
#
_entry.id   c5121503c22baa80f92409bd910a3a8a
#
_cell.length_a   1.000
_cell.length_b   1.000
_cell.length_c   1.000
_cell.angle_alpha   90.00
_cell.angle_beta   90.00
_cell.angle_gamma   90.00
#
_symmetry.space_group_name_H-M   'P 1'
#
loop_
_entity.id
_entity.type
_entity.pdbx_description
1 polymer ?
#
loop_
_entity_poly.entity_id
_entity_poly.type
_entity_poly.pdbx_seq_one_letter_code
_entity_poly.pdbx_strand_id
1 'polypeptide(L)'
;MYSDPLQHACLAAAVVAPLVRRSGRGVLVAAVVPALAIDVDHAVAARSVRVGDITSLATRPRTHSALGALGAGAVVAAATGPVHGWATFAGLASHLLHDAGDRAAPTPVLWPFAPARQLGRARQLALSSALLIASLALSRATAAPWTEPLSAAAGDGGAASPPRTA
;
A
#
# COMPACT_ATOMS: atom_id res chain seq x y z
N MET A 1 -13.34 -13.48 13.47
CA MET A 1 -13.89 -12.65 12.39
C MET A 1 -12.73 -12.49 11.41
N TYR A 2 -12.87 -12.98 10.18
CA TYR A 2 -11.82 -12.84 9.17
C TYR A 2 -11.55 -11.36 8.94
N SER A 3 -10.30 -10.98 8.90
CA SER A 3 -9.91 -9.67 8.37
C SER A 3 -10.42 -9.60 6.93
N ASP A 4 -11.22 -8.58 6.65
CA ASP A 4 -11.82 -8.43 5.32
C ASP A 4 -10.72 -8.01 4.33
N PRO A 5 -10.39 -8.85 3.32
CA PRO A 5 -9.36 -8.52 2.33
C PRO A 5 -9.61 -7.18 1.64
N LEU A 6 -10.88 -6.79 1.50
CA LEU A 6 -11.24 -5.50 0.94
C LEU A 6 -10.77 -4.33 1.82
N GLN A 7 -10.86 -4.46 3.15
CA GLN A 7 -10.37 -3.42 4.06
C GLN A 7 -8.84 -3.26 3.95
N HIS A 8 -8.10 -4.37 3.86
CA HIS A 8 -6.64 -4.34 3.64
C HIS A 8 -6.30 -3.67 2.32
N ALA A 9 -6.99 -4.04 1.23
CA ALA A 9 -6.78 -3.43 -0.09
C ALA A 9 -7.08 -1.93 -0.08
N CYS A 10 -8.21 -1.52 0.49
CA CYS A 10 -8.61 -0.11 0.57
C CYS A 10 -7.62 0.71 1.40
N LEU A 11 -7.16 0.19 2.55
CA LEU A 11 -6.23 0.89 3.41
C LEU A 11 -4.85 1.02 2.74
N ALA A 12 -4.34 -0.05 2.12
CA ALA A 12 -3.09 -0.02 1.36
C ALA A 12 -3.15 0.97 0.20
N ALA A 13 -4.26 0.98 -0.55
CA ALA A 13 -4.46 1.92 -1.66
C ALA A 13 -4.50 3.37 -1.17
N ALA A 14 -5.22 3.65 -0.08
CA ALA A 14 -5.36 5.00 0.48
C ALA A 14 -4.01 5.55 0.98
N VAL A 15 -3.21 4.72 1.62
CA VAL A 15 -1.89 5.12 2.16
C VAL A 15 -0.91 5.49 1.05
N VAL A 16 -0.97 4.82 -0.11
CA VAL A 16 -0.05 5.12 -1.23
C VAL A 16 -0.63 6.10 -2.26
N ALA A 17 -1.86 6.58 -2.08
CA ALA A 17 -2.50 7.50 -3.02
C ALA A 17 -1.65 8.73 -3.41
N PRO A 18 -0.87 9.36 -2.51
CA PRO A 18 0.05 10.45 -2.87
C PRO A 18 1.14 10.02 -3.86
N LEU A 19 1.63 8.80 -3.72
CA LEU A 19 2.68 8.25 -4.59
C LEU A 19 2.14 7.87 -5.97
N VAL A 20 0.90 7.38 -6.04
CA VAL A 20 0.24 7.00 -7.31
C VAL A 20 0.17 8.18 -8.27
N ARG A 21 -0.14 9.38 -7.76
CA ARG A 21 -0.22 10.60 -8.56
C ARG A 21 1.11 10.99 -9.21
N ARG A 22 2.22 10.67 -8.57
CA ARG A 22 3.57 11.03 -9.02
C ARG A 22 4.26 9.94 -9.83
N SER A 23 4.01 8.69 -9.48
CA SER A 23 4.79 7.54 -9.98
C SER A 23 3.94 6.51 -10.74
N GLY A 24 2.66 6.82 -10.95
CA GLY A 24 1.77 5.98 -11.74
C GLY A 24 1.15 4.80 -10.99
N ARG A 25 0.34 4.04 -11.72
CA ARG A 25 -0.49 2.94 -11.15
C ARG A 25 0.31 1.74 -10.64
N GLY A 26 1.56 1.56 -11.10
CA GLY A 26 2.44 0.48 -10.62
C GLY A 26 2.66 0.53 -9.11
N VAL A 27 2.70 1.72 -8.53
CA VAL A 27 2.80 1.95 -7.08
C VAL A 27 1.59 1.38 -6.32
N LEU A 28 0.39 1.48 -6.90
CA LEU A 28 -0.82 0.90 -6.30
C LEU A 28 -0.73 -0.63 -6.25
N VAL A 29 -0.29 -1.25 -7.34
CA VAL A 29 -0.09 -2.70 -7.42
C VAL A 29 0.96 -3.14 -6.41
N ALA A 30 2.09 -2.42 -6.31
CA ALA A 30 3.17 -2.70 -5.37
C ALA A 30 2.73 -2.60 -3.89
N ALA A 31 1.72 -1.82 -3.56
CA ALA A 31 1.17 -1.73 -2.21
C ALA A 31 0.09 -2.78 -1.93
N VAL A 32 -0.88 -2.93 -2.84
CA VAL A 32 -2.09 -3.73 -2.60
C VAL A 32 -1.80 -5.23 -2.72
N VAL A 33 -1.03 -5.65 -3.73
CA VAL A 33 -0.78 -7.08 -3.94
C VAL A 33 -0.03 -7.71 -2.76
N PRO A 34 1.09 -7.16 -2.25
CA PRO A 34 1.74 -7.72 -1.07
C PRO A 34 0.87 -7.66 0.19
N ALA A 35 0.09 -6.59 0.37
CA ALA A 35 -0.82 -6.46 1.52
C ALA A 35 -1.93 -7.53 1.55
N LEU A 36 -2.32 -8.07 0.40
CA LEU A 36 -3.26 -9.18 0.31
C LEU A 36 -2.54 -10.54 0.34
N ALA A 37 -1.38 -10.62 -0.29
CA ALA A 37 -0.65 -11.88 -0.43
C ALA A 37 0.01 -12.35 0.88
N ILE A 38 0.27 -11.46 1.82
CA ILE A 38 0.93 -11.81 3.08
C ILE A 38 0.12 -12.85 3.86
N ASP A 39 -1.19 -12.85 3.77
CA ASP A 39 -2.06 -13.80 4.46
C ASP A 39 -1.89 -15.26 3.99
N VAL A 40 -1.24 -15.49 2.85
CA VAL A 40 -0.90 -16.83 2.38
C VAL A 40 0.06 -17.53 3.35
N ASP A 41 0.86 -16.77 4.10
CA ASP A 41 1.78 -17.31 5.09
C ASP A 41 1.08 -18.01 6.28
N HIS A 42 -0.17 -17.66 6.56
CA HIS A 42 -0.99 -18.37 7.54
C HIS A 42 -1.23 -19.82 7.13
N ALA A 43 -1.45 -20.09 5.84
CA ALA A 43 -1.59 -21.45 5.33
C ALA A 43 -0.26 -22.23 5.47
N VAL A 44 0.86 -21.56 5.22
CA VAL A 44 2.20 -22.13 5.42
C VAL A 44 2.46 -22.43 6.89
N ALA A 45 2.14 -21.51 7.79
CA ALA A 45 2.32 -21.67 9.23
C ALA A 45 1.41 -22.76 9.80
N ALA A 46 0.17 -22.85 9.34
CA ALA A 46 -0.77 -23.89 9.70
C ALA A 46 -0.44 -25.25 9.07
N ARG A 47 0.43 -25.29 8.05
CA ARG A 47 0.68 -26.46 7.19
C ARG A 47 -0.62 -27.05 6.63
N SER A 48 -1.59 -26.21 6.33
CA SER A 48 -2.95 -26.58 5.92
C SER A 48 -3.54 -25.50 5.05
N VAL A 49 -4.40 -25.90 4.11
CA VAL A 49 -5.24 -24.98 3.32
C VAL A 49 -6.68 -24.93 3.85
N ARG A 50 -6.96 -25.66 4.95
CA ARG A 50 -8.29 -25.61 5.57
C ARG A 50 -8.44 -24.32 6.36
N VAL A 51 -9.51 -23.62 6.11
CA VAL A 51 -9.81 -22.35 6.74
C VAL A 51 -9.80 -22.41 8.27
N GLY A 52 -10.37 -23.48 8.85
CA GLY A 52 -10.38 -23.71 10.31
C GLY A 52 -8.98 -23.76 10.91
N ASP A 53 -8.04 -24.46 10.26
CA ASP A 53 -6.66 -24.61 10.74
C ASP A 53 -5.91 -23.27 10.65
N ILE A 54 -6.08 -22.55 9.53
CA ILE A 54 -5.47 -21.24 9.28
C ILE A 54 -5.92 -20.22 10.33
N THR A 55 -7.19 -20.26 10.72
CA THR A 55 -7.79 -19.29 11.66
C THR A 55 -7.61 -19.65 13.13
N SER A 56 -7.19 -20.89 13.43
CA SER A 56 -6.93 -21.36 14.79
C SER A 56 -5.49 -21.10 15.27
N LEU A 57 -4.64 -20.46 14.47
CA LEU A 57 -3.28 -20.11 14.88
C LEU A 57 -3.31 -19.26 16.16
N ALA A 58 -2.54 -19.67 17.15
CA ALA A 58 -2.43 -18.96 18.44
C ALA A 58 -1.80 -17.58 18.31
N THR A 59 -0.95 -17.38 17.30
CA THR A 59 -0.30 -16.10 16.95
C THR A 59 -0.18 -16.01 15.44
N ARG A 60 -0.17 -14.78 14.91
CA ARG A 60 0.12 -14.57 13.50
C ARG A 60 1.58 -14.95 13.17
N PRO A 61 1.88 -15.32 11.91
CA PRO A 61 3.24 -15.66 11.48
C PRO A 61 4.22 -14.49 11.71
N ARG A 62 5.52 -14.81 11.84
CA ARG A 62 6.59 -13.80 12.07
C ARG A 62 6.78 -12.84 10.90
N THR A 63 6.37 -13.22 9.72
CA THR A 63 6.29 -12.36 8.52
C THR A 63 5.35 -11.17 8.73
N HIS A 64 4.33 -11.31 9.60
CA HIS A 64 3.47 -10.21 10.07
C HIS A 64 4.20 -9.31 11.08
N SER A 65 5.39 -8.84 10.72
CA SER A 65 6.21 -7.93 11.53
C SER A 65 6.72 -6.75 10.72
N ALA A 66 7.10 -5.69 11.40
CA ALA A 66 7.73 -4.53 10.75
C ALA A 66 9.01 -4.92 10.01
N LEU A 67 9.77 -5.88 10.55
CA LEU A 67 10.96 -6.40 9.90
C LEU A 67 10.60 -7.17 8.61
N GLY A 68 9.53 -7.97 8.62
CA GLY A 68 9.01 -8.65 7.42
C GLY A 68 8.57 -7.65 6.35
N ALA A 69 7.83 -6.61 6.75
CA ALA A 69 7.39 -5.55 5.85
C ALA A 69 8.58 -4.77 5.24
N LEU A 70 9.59 -4.44 6.05
CA LEU A 70 10.82 -3.79 5.59
C LEU A 70 11.61 -4.67 4.63
N GLY A 71 11.76 -5.95 4.94
CA GLY A 71 12.44 -6.92 4.08
C GLY A 71 11.76 -7.06 2.72
N ALA A 72 10.43 -7.21 2.69
CA ALA A 72 9.66 -7.26 1.45
C ALA A 72 9.80 -5.96 0.64
N GLY A 73 9.71 -4.81 1.31
CA GLY A 73 9.93 -3.51 0.68
C GLY A 73 11.33 -3.36 0.10
N ALA A 74 12.36 -3.83 0.80
CA ALA A 74 13.74 -3.81 0.32
C ALA A 74 13.95 -4.68 -0.92
N VAL A 75 13.37 -5.89 -0.95
CA VAL A 75 13.41 -6.79 -2.12
C VAL A 75 12.75 -6.14 -3.33
N VAL A 76 11.55 -5.57 -3.16
CA VAL A 76 10.86 -4.87 -4.24
C VAL A 76 11.63 -3.63 -4.69
N ALA A 77 12.22 -2.87 -3.74
CA ALA A 77 13.05 -1.71 -4.08
C ALA A 77 14.25 -2.08 -4.94
N ALA A 78 14.92 -3.19 -4.62
CA ALA A 78 16.04 -3.69 -5.39
C ALA A 78 15.65 -4.14 -6.80
N ALA A 79 14.46 -4.73 -6.96
CA ALA A 79 13.98 -5.25 -8.23
C ALA A 79 13.35 -4.19 -9.14
N THR A 80 12.64 -3.18 -8.59
CA THR A 80 11.77 -2.27 -9.36
C THR A 80 11.95 -0.79 -9.03
N GLY A 81 12.84 -0.47 -8.07
CA GLY A 81 13.16 0.87 -7.64
C GLY A 81 12.51 1.28 -6.32
N PRO A 82 13.06 2.35 -5.68
CA PRO A 82 12.77 2.71 -4.29
C PRO A 82 11.31 3.09 -4.05
N VAL A 83 10.64 3.70 -5.03
CA VAL A 83 9.24 4.13 -4.88
C VAL A 83 8.29 2.93 -4.73
N HIS A 84 8.51 1.86 -5.49
CA HIS A 84 7.72 0.64 -5.37
C HIS A 84 8.02 -0.10 -4.06
N GLY A 85 9.31 -0.11 -3.64
CA GLY A 85 9.69 -0.66 -2.34
C GLY A 85 9.01 0.06 -1.17
N TRP A 86 8.97 1.38 -1.20
CA TRP A 86 8.23 2.17 -0.21
C TRP A 86 6.73 1.88 -0.24
N ALA A 87 6.14 1.73 -1.43
CA ALA A 87 4.74 1.38 -1.57
C ALA A 87 4.43 0.01 -0.98
N THR A 88 5.28 -0.99 -1.24
CA THR A 88 5.18 -2.33 -0.65
C THR A 88 5.26 -2.27 0.87
N PHE A 89 6.25 -1.58 1.42
CA PHE A 89 6.37 -1.39 2.86
C PHE A 89 5.13 -0.71 3.45
N ALA A 90 4.65 0.37 2.85
CA ALA A 90 3.49 1.12 3.34
C ALA A 90 2.20 0.28 3.29
N GLY A 91 2.00 -0.49 2.23
CA GLY A 91 0.89 -1.43 2.10
C GLY A 91 0.91 -2.51 3.18
N LEU A 92 2.06 -3.15 3.38
CA LEU A 92 2.24 -4.15 4.45
C LEU A 92 2.12 -3.55 5.84
N ALA A 93 2.68 -2.37 6.10
CA ALA A 93 2.55 -1.68 7.38
C ALA A 93 1.08 -1.35 7.71
N SER A 94 0.30 -0.94 6.70
CA SER A 94 -1.14 -0.70 6.87
C SER A 94 -1.91 -1.99 7.19
N HIS A 95 -1.54 -3.12 6.57
CA HIS A 95 -2.08 -4.44 6.88
C HIS A 95 -1.76 -4.83 8.33
N LEU A 96 -0.48 -4.75 8.75
CA LEU A 96 -0.05 -5.05 10.12
C LEU A 96 -0.78 -4.22 11.16
N LEU A 97 -1.03 -2.94 10.87
CA LEU A 97 -1.75 -2.04 11.76
C LEU A 97 -3.21 -2.47 11.92
N HIS A 98 -3.85 -2.89 10.84
CA HIS A 98 -5.20 -3.44 10.87
C HIS A 98 -5.25 -4.71 11.72
N ASP A 99 -4.34 -5.64 11.46
CA ASP A 99 -4.23 -6.91 12.15
C ASP A 99 -3.95 -6.79 13.64
N ALA A 100 -3.13 -5.81 14.03
CA ALA A 100 -2.81 -5.55 15.43
C ALA A 100 -4.04 -5.10 16.24
N GLY A 101 -5.10 -4.63 15.58
CA GLY A 101 -6.39 -4.30 16.18
C GLY A 101 -7.39 -5.45 16.20
N ASP A 102 -7.14 -6.51 15.43
CA ASP A 102 -8.00 -7.68 15.38
C ASP A 102 -7.85 -8.52 16.67
N ARG A 103 -8.99 -9.07 17.12
CA ARG A 103 -9.05 -9.91 18.32
C ARG A 103 -8.75 -11.38 18.06
N ALA A 104 -8.60 -11.78 16.80
CA ALA A 104 -8.44 -13.18 16.43
C ALA A 104 -7.11 -13.76 16.95
N ALA A 105 -5.99 -13.09 16.69
CA ALA A 105 -4.68 -13.52 17.17
C ALA A 105 -3.73 -12.32 17.37
N PRO A 106 -2.84 -12.37 18.37
CA PRO A 106 -1.79 -11.36 18.56
C PRO A 106 -0.88 -11.25 17.34
N THR A 107 -0.56 -10.02 16.94
CA THR A 107 0.32 -9.73 15.82
C THR A 107 1.73 -9.42 16.30
N PRO A 108 2.79 -10.08 15.77
CA PRO A 108 4.17 -9.90 16.19
C PRO A 108 4.82 -8.68 15.54
N VAL A 109 4.17 -7.50 15.57
CA VAL A 109 4.59 -6.29 14.86
C VAL A 109 6.05 -5.94 15.10
N LEU A 110 6.50 -6.05 16.35
CA LEU A 110 7.88 -5.69 16.76
C LEU A 110 8.81 -6.90 16.87
N TRP A 111 8.44 -8.06 16.32
CA TRP A 111 9.36 -9.20 16.31
C TRP A 111 10.66 -8.86 15.56
N PRO A 112 11.84 -9.30 16.02
CA PRO A 112 12.11 -10.16 17.18
C PRO A 112 12.27 -9.43 18.53
N PHE A 113 12.10 -8.11 18.57
CA PHE A 113 12.43 -7.27 19.73
C PHE A 113 11.36 -7.29 20.83
N ALA A 114 10.12 -7.62 20.49
CA ALA A 114 9.02 -7.70 21.44
C ALA A 114 8.06 -8.86 21.11
N PRO A 115 7.35 -9.39 22.12
CA PRO A 115 6.35 -10.42 21.90
C PRO A 115 5.15 -9.90 21.10
N ALA A 116 4.41 -10.81 20.49
CA ALA A 116 3.17 -10.50 19.79
C ALA A 116 2.16 -9.86 20.77
N ARG A 117 1.50 -8.80 20.33
CA ARG A 117 0.52 -8.04 21.14
C ARG A 117 -0.68 -7.63 20.29
N GLN A 118 -1.78 -7.36 20.97
CA GLN A 118 -2.96 -6.72 20.38
C GLN A 118 -2.97 -5.25 20.82
N LEU A 119 -3.20 -4.35 19.85
CA LEU A 119 -3.32 -2.91 20.14
C LEU A 119 -4.67 -2.54 20.78
N GLY A 120 -5.67 -3.38 20.56
CA GLY A 120 -7.06 -3.07 20.84
C GLY A 120 -7.67 -2.13 19.78
N ARG A 121 -8.96 -2.33 19.51
CA ARG A 121 -9.66 -1.72 18.38
C ARG A 121 -9.64 -0.18 18.37
N ALA A 122 -9.77 0.44 19.53
CA ALA A 122 -9.78 1.90 19.62
C ALA A 122 -8.43 2.51 19.16
N ARG A 123 -7.30 1.94 19.61
CA ARG A 123 -5.97 2.40 19.19
C ARG A 123 -5.70 2.11 17.71
N GLN A 124 -6.09 0.95 17.25
CA GLN A 124 -5.99 0.57 15.82
C GLN A 124 -6.76 1.56 14.95
N LEU A 125 -8.02 1.87 15.29
CA LEU A 125 -8.82 2.84 14.54
C LEU A 125 -8.21 4.24 14.56
N ALA A 126 -7.72 4.70 15.71
CA ALA A 126 -7.07 6.00 15.83
C ALA A 126 -5.82 6.10 14.95
N LEU A 127 -4.96 5.08 14.96
CA LEU A 127 -3.74 5.04 14.14
C LEU A 127 -4.06 4.91 12.63
N SER A 128 -5.04 4.11 12.27
CA SER A 128 -5.49 4.00 10.87
C SER A 128 -6.07 5.31 10.36
N SER A 129 -6.88 5.99 11.17
CA SER A 129 -7.44 7.29 10.83
C SER A 129 -6.35 8.36 10.70
N ALA A 130 -5.37 8.39 11.61
CA ALA A 130 -4.25 9.31 11.54
C ALA A 130 -3.41 9.08 10.27
N LEU A 131 -3.16 7.82 9.91
CA LEU A 131 -2.44 7.45 8.69
C LEU A 131 -3.19 7.90 7.43
N LEU A 132 -4.50 7.69 7.38
CA LEU A 132 -5.34 8.13 6.25
C LEU A 132 -5.40 9.65 6.13
N ILE A 133 -5.53 10.36 7.25
CA ILE A 133 -5.54 11.84 7.28
C ILE A 133 -4.18 12.38 6.80
N ALA A 134 -3.07 11.81 7.30
CA ALA A 134 -1.72 12.20 6.87
C ALA A 134 -1.52 11.95 5.37
N SER A 135 -1.95 10.80 4.86
CA SER A 135 -1.89 10.47 3.43
C SER A 135 -2.72 11.45 2.59
N LEU A 136 -3.93 11.77 3.02
CA LEU A 136 -4.80 12.73 2.34
C LEU A 136 -4.20 14.16 2.36
N ALA A 137 -3.67 14.60 3.50
CA ALA A 137 -3.00 15.90 3.62
C ALA A 137 -1.78 15.99 2.69
N LEU A 138 -0.95 14.94 2.66
CA LEU A 138 0.19 14.83 1.76
C LEU A 138 -0.25 14.83 0.28
N SER A 139 -1.32 14.12 -0.06
CA SER A 139 -1.88 14.11 -1.41
C SER A 139 -2.28 15.50 -1.88
N ARG A 140 -2.90 16.30 -1.00
CA ARG A 140 -3.30 17.69 -1.30
C ARG A 140 -2.09 18.61 -1.42
N ALA A 141 -1.15 18.55 -0.49
CA ALA A 141 0.05 19.37 -0.50
C ALA A 141 0.94 19.11 -1.73
N THR A 142 0.85 17.90 -2.29
CA THR A 142 1.64 17.49 -3.46
C THR A 142 0.87 17.56 -4.78
N ALA A 143 -0.41 17.93 -4.75
CA ALA A 143 -1.17 18.25 -5.95
C ALA A 143 -0.60 19.54 -6.56
N ALA A 144 0.19 19.43 -7.63
CA ALA A 144 0.56 20.60 -8.41
C ALA A 144 -0.72 21.30 -8.91
N PRO A 145 -0.80 22.64 -8.91
CA PRO A 145 -1.88 23.32 -9.60
C PRO A 145 -1.88 22.82 -11.05
N TRP A 146 -3.05 22.42 -11.54
CA TRP A 146 -3.24 22.10 -12.95
C TRP A 146 -2.98 23.36 -13.77
N THR A 147 -1.72 23.60 -14.13
CA THR A 147 -1.40 24.54 -15.22
C THR A 147 -1.69 23.80 -16.51
N GLU A 148 -2.84 24.07 -17.08
CA GLU A 148 -3.22 23.50 -18.37
C GLU A 148 -2.17 23.82 -19.45
N PRO A 149 -1.61 22.83 -20.14
CA PRO A 149 -0.88 23.08 -21.38
C PRO A 149 -1.87 23.10 -22.56
N LEU A 150 -2.96 23.87 -22.47
CA LEU A 150 -3.95 23.93 -23.56
C LEU A 150 -3.73 25.08 -24.54
N SER A 151 -2.61 25.80 -24.47
CA SER A 151 -2.37 26.92 -25.37
C SER A 151 -1.30 26.71 -26.44
N ALA A 152 -0.63 25.53 -26.49
CA ALA A 152 0.44 25.31 -27.48
C ALA A 152 0.02 24.60 -28.77
N ALA A 153 -1.23 24.16 -28.87
CA ALA A 153 -1.70 23.41 -30.07
C ALA A 153 -2.55 24.26 -31.06
N ALA A 154 -2.71 25.54 -30.83
CA ALA A 154 -3.56 26.39 -31.66
C ALA A 154 -2.81 27.48 -32.45
N GLY A 155 -1.55 27.31 -32.75
CA GLY A 155 -0.80 28.32 -33.45
C GLY A 155 0.30 27.77 -34.33
N ASP A 156 -0.01 27.17 -35.46
CA ASP A 156 0.81 27.18 -36.68
C ASP A 156 0.06 26.50 -37.83
N GLY A 157 -1.15 26.99 -38.10
CA GLY A 157 -1.78 26.81 -39.40
C GLY A 157 -1.13 27.80 -40.40
N GLY A 158 0.17 27.61 -40.68
CA GLY A 158 0.86 28.36 -41.74
C GLY A 158 0.17 28.15 -43.07
N ALA A 159 -0.57 29.15 -43.52
CA ALA A 159 -1.14 29.22 -44.85
C ALA A 159 -0.01 29.12 -45.86
N ALA A 160 0.11 27.93 -46.50
CA ALA A 160 0.94 27.76 -47.71
C ALA A 160 0.32 28.58 -48.85
N SER A 161 0.98 29.67 -49.24
CA SER A 161 0.64 30.40 -50.46
C SER A 161 0.82 29.54 -51.66
N PRO A 162 -0.15 29.54 -52.64
CA PRO A 162 -0.01 28.77 -53.89
C PRO A 162 1.06 29.37 -54.80
N PRO A 163 1.76 28.56 -55.62
CA PRO A 163 2.78 29.04 -56.53
C PRO A 163 2.13 29.89 -57.66
N ARG A 164 2.69 31.04 -57.97
CA ARG A 164 2.38 31.85 -59.13
C ARG A 164 2.98 31.16 -60.34
N THR A 165 2.10 30.75 -61.29
CA THR A 165 2.49 30.36 -62.64
C THR A 165 2.71 31.63 -63.49
N ALA A 166 3.90 31.73 -64.13
CA ALA A 166 4.23 32.63 -65.22
C ALA A 166 4.02 31.89 -66.54
#